data_3de62f81fe306e14c3fa7ec569555fda
#
_entry.id   3de62f81fe306e14c3fa7ec569555fda
#
_cell.length_a   1.000
_cell.length_b   1.000
_cell.length_c   1.000
_cell.angle_alpha   90.00
_cell.angle_beta   90.00
_cell.angle_gamma   90.00
#
_symmetry.space_group_name_H-M   'P 1'
#
loop_
_entity.id
_entity.type
_entity.pdbx_description
1 polymer ?
#
loop_
_entity_poly.entity_id
_entity_poly.type
_entity_poly.pdbx_seq_one_letter_code
_entity_poly.pdbx_strand_id
1 'polypeptide(L)'
;MSNIHNIPMEQAVLTALMTVDKSFDVVSNDLDVECFFPERHKQIFQAIADLANENKPYDFVMVEQQLKQNNVIHLMGGSEYLLQMCSDAPSSFYNLESYVAELNKFKAHREVEHIGQSIAEIAKDLTIPDVHIAAESILDGKKTSNDVEKTSFTFEEAMNRATDRLIQKAEAKANKQYTGVKFNLTHLDRE
;
A
#
# COMPACT_ATOMS: atom_id res chain seq x y z
N MET A 1 -7.49 -7.32 20.35
CA MET A 1 -6.39 -7.54 19.39
C MET A 1 -7.03 -7.91 18.07
N SER A 2 -6.66 -7.21 17.02
CA SER A 2 -7.20 -7.45 15.68
C SER A 2 -6.84 -8.85 15.19
N ASN A 3 -7.84 -9.59 14.67
CA ASN A 3 -7.64 -10.90 14.04
C ASN A 3 -7.42 -10.78 12.51
N ILE A 4 -7.05 -9.58 12.04
CA ILE A 4 -6.91 -9.24 10.62
C ILE A 4 -5.48 -9.55 10.17
N HIS A 5 -5.12 -10.84 10.17
CA HIS A 5 -3.81 -11.36 9.72
C HIS A 5 -3.88 -12.85 9.43
N ASN A 6 -2.91 -13.35 8.68
CA ASN A 6 -2.74 -14.78 8.42
C ASN A 6 -1.26 -15.16 8.49
N ILE A 7 -0.80 -15.55 9.67
CA ILE A 7 0.60 -15.88 9.94
C ILE A 7 1.15 -16.97 9.02
N PRO A 8 0.45 -18.10 8.78
CA PRO A 8 0.94 -19.13 7.85
C PRO A 8 1.13 -18.59 6.42
N MET A 9 0.25 -17.70 5.96
CA MET A 9 0.38 -17.09 4.62
C MET A 9 1.57 -16.13 4.55
N GLU A 10 1.78 -15.32 5.58
CA GLU A 10 2.95 -14.44 5.68
C GLU A 10 4.26 -15.25 5.66
N GLN A 11 4.32 -16.35 6.42
CA GLN A 11 5.47 -17.26 6.42
C GLN A 11 5.70 -17.88 5.05
N ALA A 12 4.64 -18.31 4.35
CA ALA A 12 4.74 -18.86 3.02
C ALA A 12 5.31 -17.85 2.00
N VAL A 13 4.87 -16.57 2.07
CA VAL A 13 5.42 -15.50 1.23
C VAL A 13 6.89 -15.26 1.53
N LEU A 14 7.28 -15.09 2.79
CA LEU A 14 8.67 -14.86 3.18
C LEU A 14 9.58 -16.03 2.78
N THR A 15 9.11 -17.28 2.97
CA THR A 15 9.83 -18.47 2.55
C THR A 15 10.00 -18.52 1.04
N ALA A 16 8.95 -18.22 0.27
CA ALA A 16 9.03 -18.20 -1.19
C ALA A 16 10.03 -17.14 -1.68
N LEU A 17 10.05 -15.95 -1.05
CA LEU A 17 11.04 -14.92 -1.34
C LEU A 17 12.47 -15.41 -1.12
N MET A 18 12.77 -16.08 -0.01
CA MET A 18 14.12 -16.54 0.33
C MET A 18 14.56 -17.80 -0.43
N THR A 19 13.65 -18.56 -1.03
CA THR A 19 13.97 -19.85 -1.69
C THR A 19 13.93 -19.80 -3.20
N VAL A 20 13.26 -18.82 -3.79
CA VAL A 20 13.11 -18.71 -5.24
C VAL A 20 13.82 -17.46 -5.74
N ASP A 21 14.78 -17.65 -6.62
CA ASP A 21 15.53 -16.55 -7.24
C ASP A 21 14.60 -15.60 -8.00
N LYS A 22 14.87 -14.28 -7.85
CA LYS A 22 14.09 -13.19 -8.47
C LYS A 22 12.60 -13.15 -8.12
N SER A 23 12.18 -13.87 -7.08
CA SER A 23 10.80 -13.84 -6.60
C SER A 23 10.37 -12.45 -6.11
N PHE A 24 11.30 -11.67 -5.55
CA PHE A 24 11.05 -10.31 -5.09
C PHE A 24 10.67 -9.39 -6.27
N ASP A 25 11.30 -9.52 -7.44
CA ASP A 25 11.01 -8.70 -8.62
C ASP A 25 9.56 -8.82 -9.08
N VAL A 26 8.96 -10.00 -8.87
CA VAL A 26 7.57 -10.29 -9.28
C VAL A 26 6.56 -9.55 -8.40
N VAL A 27 6.87 -9.34 -7.12
CA VAL A 27 5.91 -8.80 -6.13
C VAL A 27 6.33 -7.47 -5.52
N SER A 28 7.48 -6.93 -5.90
CA SER A 28 8.05 -5.70 -5.32
C SER A 28 7.16 -4.47 -5.43
N ASN A 29 6.28 -4.41 -6.44
CA ASN A 29 5.34 -3.31 -6.61
C ASN A 29 4.10 -3.43 -5.71
N ASP A 30 3.76 -4.63 -5.30
CA ASP A 30 2.51 -4.94 -4.61
C ASP A 30 2.72 -5.32 -3.14
N LEU A 31 3.97 -5.53 -2.72
CA LEU A 31 4.31 -6.00 -1.37
C LEU A 31 5.18 -4.99 -0.65
N ASP A 32 4.73 -4.58 0.52
CA ASP A 32 5.47 -3.70 1.43
C ASP A 32 5.49 -4.24 2.88
N VAL A 33 6.24 -3.58 3.74
CA VAL A 33 6.41 -3.95 5.16
C VAL A 33 5.08 -4.04 5.90
N GLU A 34 4.12 -3.16 5.59
CA GLU A 34 2.83 -3.10 6.27
C GLU A 34 1.88 -4.24 5.86
N CYS A 35 2.21 -5.01 4.83
CA CYS A 35 1.49 -6.25 4.50
C CYS A 35 1.63 -7.30 5.59
N PHE A 36 2.70 -7.24 6.38
CA PHE A 36 3.00 -8.18 7.45
C PHE A 36 2.49 -7.66 8.81
N PHE A 37 1.93 -8.55 9.62
CA PHE A 37 1.37 -8.18 10.93
C PHE A 37 2.41 -8.27 12.06
N PRO A 38 3.13 -9.40 12.27
CA PRO A 38 4.13 -9.49 13.31
C PRO A 38 5.38 -8.67 12.96
N GLU A 39 5.89 -7.93 13.94
CA GLU A 39 7.11 -7.15 13.79
C GLU A 39 8.29 -7.98 13.26
N ARG A 40 8.42 -9.23 13.70
CA ARG A 40 9.44 -10.15 13.19
C ARG A 40 9.33 -10.42 11.69
N HIS A 41 8.12 -10.52 11.13
CA HIS A 41 7.92 -10.70 9.69
C HIS A 41 8.25 -9.42 8.92
N LYS A 42 7.90 -8.26 9.48
CA LYS A 42 8.28 -6.95 8.93
C LYS A 42 9.80 -6.82 8.80
N GLN A 43 10.53 -7.20 9.85
CA GLN A 43 12.01 -7.15 9.87
C GLN A 43 12.63 -8.13 8.87
N ILE A 44 12.07 -9.33 8.72
CA ILE A 44 12.55 -10.31 7.71
C ILE A 44 12.33 -9.73 6.31
N PHE A 45 11.13 -9.24 6.04
CA PHE A 45 10.81 -8.63 4.74
C PHE A 45 11.70 -7.43 4.44
N GLN A 46 11.92 -6.54 5.42
CA GLN A 46 12.81 -5.39 5.25
C GLN A 46 14.23 -5.82 4.88
N ALA A 47 14.77 -6.86 5.54
CA ALA A 47 16.09 -7.39 5.21
C ALA A 47 16.14 -7.97 3.78
N ILE A 48 15.08 -8.67 3.34
CA ILE A 48 14.95 -9.16 1.96
C ILE A 48 14.93 -7.98 0.98
N ALA A 49 14.12 -6.97 1.24
CA ALA A 49 13.97 -5.79 0.38
C ALA A 49 15.28 -4.98 0.29
N ASP A 50 15.98 -4.81 1.39
CA ASP A 50 17.27 -4.10 1.43
C ASP A 50 18.31 -4.83 0.57
N LEU A 51 18.44 -6.16 0.73
CA LEU A 51 19.34 -6.98 -0.06
C LEU A 51 18.99 -6.96 -1.56
N ALA A 52 17.70 -7.09 -1.89
CA ALA A 52 17.24 -7.06 -3.27
C ALA A 52 17.52 -5.70 -3.94
N ASN A 53 17.26 -4.58 -3.24
CA ASN A 53 17.55 -3.23 -3.72
C ASN A 53 19.04 -2.97 -3.94
N GLU A 54 19.90 -3.65 -3.17
CA GLU A 54 21.36 -3.63 -3.34
C GLU A 54 21.86 -4.61 -4.41
N ASN A 55 20.96 -5.32 -5.12
CA ASN A 55 21.26 -6.38 -6.07
C ASN A 55 22.11 -7.51 -5.45
N LYS A 56 21.91 -7.80 -4.18
CA LYS A 56 22.53 -8.89 -3.45
C LYS A 56 21.59 -10.10 -3.39
N PRO A 57 22.12 -11.32 -3.25
CA PRO A 57 21.31 -12.48 -2.94
C PRO A 57 20.54 -12.27 -1.62
N TYR A 58 19.28 -12.72 -1.59
CA TYR A 58 18.41 -12.62 -0.42
C TYR A 58 17.92 -14.00 0.03
N ASP A 59 18.79 -15.00 -0.11
CA ASP A 59 18.57 -16.33 0.44
C ASP A 59 18.62 -16.33 1.98
N PHE A 60 18.25 -17.46 2.57
CA PHE A 60 18.22 -17.63 4.02
C PHE A 60 19.53 -17.15 4.70
N VAL A 61 20.69 -17.48 4.13
CA VAL A 61 21.99 -17.18 4.76
C VAL A 61 22.27 -15.69 4.77
N MET A 62 21.99 -15.02 3.63
CA MET A 62 22.18 -13.57 3.50
C MET A 62 21.18 -12.78 4.35
N VAL A 63 19.92 -13.20 4.39
CA VAL A 63 18.90 -12.57 5.24
C VAL A 63 19.26 -12.74 6.72
N GLU A 64 19.66 -13.93 7.14
CA GLU A 64 20.11 -14.17 8.52
C GLU A 64 21.30 -13.26 8.89
N GLN A 65 22.28 -13.14 7.99
CA GLN A 65 23.43 -12.27 8.21
C GLN A 65 23.02 -10.79 8.32
N GLN A 66 22.13 -10.33 7.45
CA GLN A 66 21.60 -8.96 7.47
C GLN A 66 20.88 -8.66 8.79
N LEU A 67 20.05 -9.58 9.26
CA LEU A 67 19.33 -9.44 10.53
C LEU A 67 20.28 -9.45 11.74
N LYS A 68 21.39 -10.19 11.69
CA LYS A 68 22.46 -10.15 12.69
C LYS A 68 23.18 -8.81 12.68
N GLN A 69 23.52 -8.27 11.51
CA GLN A 69 24.16 -6.96 11.37
C GLN A 69 23.28 -5.82 11.90
N ASN A 70 21.97 -5.91 11.67
CA ASN A 70 20.98 -4.96 12.17
C ASN A 70 20.67 -5.14 13.67
N ASN A 71 21.27 -6.13 14.35
CA ASN A 71 21.03 -6.47 15.76
C ASN A 71 19.55 -6.80 16.10
N VAL A 72 18.75 -7.21 15.13
CA VAL A 72 17.31 -7.53 15.33
C VAL A 72 17.02 -9.03 15.40
N ILE A 73 18.00 -9.89 15.09
CA ILE A 73 17.82 -11.35 15.04
C ILE A 73 17.29 -11.94 16.36
N HIS A 74 17.71 -11.38 17.50
CA HIS A 74 17.29 -11.83 18.83
C HIS A 74 15.83 -11.47 19.15
N LEU A 75 15.30 -10.38 18.57
CA LEU A 75 13.90 -9.97 18.74
C LEU A 75 12.91 -10.90 18.03
N MET A 76 13.41 -11.71 17.10
CA MET A 76 12.60 -12.58 16.25
C MET A 76 12.55 -14.02 16.75
N GLY A 77 13.24 -14.36 17.82
CA GLY A 77 13.42 -15.74 18.27
C GLY A 77 14.67 -16.41 17.71
N GLY A 78 15.64 -15.60 17.22
CA GLY A 78 16.91 -16.09 16.71
C GLY A 78 16.85 -16.71 15.31
N SER A 79 17.96 -17.29 14.89
CA SER A 79 18.10 -18.02 13.61
C SER A 79 17.17 -19.24 13.54
N GLU A 80 16.79 -19.79 14.70
CA GLU A 80 15.92 -20.96 14.79
C GLU A 80 14.52 -20.68 14.22
N TYR A 81 13.98 -19.48 14.49
CA TYR A 81 12.69 -19.10 13.92
C TYR A 81 12.72 -19.05 12.38
N LEU A 82 13.77 -18.47 11.80
CA LEU A 82 13.92 -18.45 10.34
C LEU A 82 14.01 -19.85 9.75
N LEU A 83 14.78 -20.74 10.39
CA LEU A 83 14.95 -22.11 9.96
C LEU A 83 13.63 -22.88 10.05
N GLN A 84 12.91 -22.74 11.15
CA GLN A 84 11.61 -23.38 11.35
C GLN A 84 10.60 -22.87 10.31
N MET A 85 10.55 -21.56 10.09
CA MET A 85 9.64 -20.96 9.10
C MET A 85 9.91 -21.53 7.70
N CYS A 86 11.18 -21.64 7.27
CA CYS A 86 11.53 -22.22 5.98
C CYS A 86 11.23 -23.72 5.89
N SER A 87 11.24 -24.43 7.03
CA SER A 87 10.96 -25.87 7.08
C SER A 87 9.46 -26.16 7.05
N ASP A 88 8.67 -25.35 7.73
CA ASP A 88 7.24 -25.59 7.97
C ASP A 88 6.34 -24.95 6.91
N ALA A 89 6.79 -23.86 6.28
CA ALA A 89 5.98 -23.16 5.31
C ALA A 89 6.07 -23.83 3.92
N PRO A 90 4.92 -24.06 3.26
CA PRO A 90 4.93 -24.52 1.89
C PRO A 90 5.53 -23.44 0.97
N SER A 91 6.70 -23.72 0.41
CA SER A 91 7.32 -22.84 -0.61
C SER A 91 6.58 -22.98 -1.93
N SER A 92 5.47 -22.32 -2.09
CA SER A 92 4.70 -22.34 -3.33
C SER A 92 4.85 -21.02 -4.07
N PHE A 93 5.86 -20.91 -4.90
CA PHE A 93 6.03 -19.77 -5.81
C PHE A 93 4.81 -19.56 -6.72
N TYR A 94 4.16 -20.64 -7.14
CA TYR A 94 2.97 -20.58 -8.00
C TYR A 94 1.80 -19.80 -7.37
N ASN A 95 1.75 -19.69 -6.05
CA ASN A 95 0.69 -18.99 -5.33
C ASN A 95 1.14 -17.63 -4.78
N LEU A 96 2.38 -17.21 -5.04
CA LEU A 96 2.97 -16.03 -4.42
C LEU A 96 2.14 -14.77 -4.68
N GLU A 97 1.79 -14.48 -5.92
CA GLU A 97 0.97 -13.31 -6.28
C GLU A 97 -0.41 -13.35 -5.59
N SER A 98 -1.04 -14.55 -5.54
CA SER A 98 -2.33 -14.71 -4.87
C SER A 98 -2.22 -14.46 -3.37
N TYR A 99 -1.15 -14.93 -2.73
CA TYR A 99 -0.92 -14.68 -1.30
C TYR A 99 -0.62 -13.21 -1.02
N VAL A 100 0.15 -12.55 -1.88
CA VAL A 100 0.42 -11.11 -1.78
C VAL A 100 -0.88 -10.31 -1.92
N ALA A 101 -1.75 -10.67 -2.86
CA ALA A 101 -3.06 -10.03 -3.01
C ALA A 101 -3.93 -10.18 -1.74
N GLU A 102 -3.91 -11.36 -1.09
CA GLU A 102 -4.62 -11.56 0.18
C GLU A 102 -3.97 -10.78 1.34
N LEU A 103 -2.64 -10.72 1.43
CA LEU A 103 -1.96 -9.91 2.45
C LEU A 103 -2.30 -8.43 2.30
N ASN A 104 -2.41 -7.92 1.07
CA ASN A 104 -2.85 -6.55 0.81
C ASN A 104 -4.30 -6.30 1.28
N LYS A 105 -5.20 -7.28 1.16
CA LYS A 105 -6.54 -7.16 1.73
C LYS A 105 -6.48 -7.05 3.26
N PHE A 106 -5.70 -7.90 3.92
CA PHE A 106 -5.53 -7.80 5.38
C PHE A 106 -4.93 -6.45 5.79
N LYS A 107 -3.93 -5.93 5.05
CA LYS A 107 -3.37 -4.60 5.26
C LYS A 107 -4.45 -3.52 5.17
N ALA A 108 -5.24 -3.49 4.09
CA ALA A 108 -6.30 -2.51 3.88
C ALA A 108 -7.35 -2.55 5.01
N HIS A 109 -7.73 -3.76 5.47
CA HIS A 109 -8.64 -3.89 6.60
C HIS A 109 -8.05 -3.35 7.91
N ARG A 110 -6.75 -3.59 8.20
CA ARG A 110 -6.07 -3.02 9.37
C ARG A 110 -5.99 -1.50 9.30
N GLU A 111 -5.75 -0.94 8.13
CA GLU A 111 -5.74 0.51 7.92
C GLU A 111 -7.09 1.14 8.24
N VAL A 112 -8.19 0.54 7.74
CA VAL A 112 -9.55 1.01 8.02
C VAL A 112 -9.89 0.86 9.50
N GLU A 113 -9.50 -0.25 10.15
CA GLU A 113 -9.66 -0.43 11.59
C GLU A 113 -8.94 0.67 12.39
N HIS A 114 -7.69 0.97 12.03
CA HIS A 114 -6.90 2.04 12.68
C HIS A 114 -7.54 3.42 12.49
N ILE A 115 -8.02 3.73 11.28
CA ILE A 115 -8.76 4.97 11.00
C ILE A 115 -10.00 5.06 11.89
N GLY A 116 -10.78 3.97 11.96
CA GLY A 116 -11.99 3.92 12.79
C GLY A 116 -11.68 4.13 14.27
N GLN A 117 -10.60 3.54 14.78
CA GLN A 117 -10.14 3.75 16.16
C GLN A 117 -9.73 5.21 16.41
N SER A 118 -8.96 5.81 15.50
CA SER A 118 -8.54 7.20 15.60
C SER A 118 -9.73 8.16 15.60
N ILE A 119 -10.74 7.93 14.75
CA ILE A 119 -11.98 8.70 14.74
C ILE A 119 -12.75 8.53 16.05
N ALA A 120 -12.82 7.30 16.58
CA ALA A 120 -13.48 7.01 17.84
C ALA A 120 -12.78 7.69 19.05
N GLU A 121 -11.46 7.86 18.99
CA GLU A 121 -10.68 8.57 20.01
C GLU A 121 -10.96 10.07 19.99
N ILE A 122 -10.90 10.73 18.82
CA ILE A 122 -11.20 12.17 18.72
C ILE A 122 -12.67 12.47 19.06
N ALA A 123 -13.59 11.55 18.78
CA ALA A 123 -15.01 11.74 19.15
C ALA A 123 -15.25 11.76 20.67
N LYS A 124 -14.31 11.24 21.47
CA LYS A 124 -14.38 11.27 22.94
C LYS A 124 -13.70 12.50 23.53
N ASP A 125 -12.88 13.19 22.76
CA ASP A 125 -12.15 14.37 23.23
C ASP A 125 -12.98 15.64 23.05
N LEU A 126 -13.62 16.07 24.12
CA LEU A 126 -14.46 17.27 24.16
C LEU A 126 -13.64 18.57 24.06
N THR A 127 -12.31 18.51 24.03
CA THR A 127 -11.46 19.70 23.86
C THR A 127 -11.28 20.07 22.39
N ILE A 128 -11.66 19.20 21.46
CA ILE A 128 -11.57 19.45 20.02
C ILE A 128 -12.75 20.34 19.58
N PRO A 129 -12.49 21.57 19.08
CA PRO A 129 -13.56 22.53 18.79
C PRO A 129 -14.47 22.09 17.64
N ASP A 130 -13.89 21.43 16.61
CA ASP A 130 -14.63 20.94 15.44
C ASP A 130 -14.22 19.49 15.14
N VAL A 131 -14.95 18.57 15.76
CA VAL A 131 -14.69 17.13 15.64
C VAL A 131 -14.94 16.61 14.22
N HIS A 132 -15.82 17.26 13.45
CA HIS A 132 -16.11 16.85 12.07
C HIS A 132 -14.93 17.13 11.16
N ILE A 133 -14.34 18.33 11.24
CA ILE A 133 -13.15 18.70 10.47
C ILE A 133 -11.96 17.79 10.85
N ALA A 134 -11.80 17.50 12.15
CA ALA A 134 -10.76 16.60 12.62
C ALA A 134 -10.93 15.17 12.03
N ALA A 135 -12.16 14.64 12.00
CA ALA A 135 -12.45 13.33 11.42
C ALA A 135 -12.22 13.30 9.89
N GLU A 136 -12.65 14.32 9.17
CA GLU A 136 -12.39 14.46 7.73
C GLU A 136 -10.89 14.51 7.43
N SER A 137 -10.11 15.23 8.23
CA SER A 137 -8.65 15.30 8.10
C SER A 137 -7.98 13.92 8.24
N ILE A 138 -8.47 13.07 9.16
CA ILE A 138 -7.95 11.68 9.30
C ILE A 138 -8.28 10.85 8.06
N LEU A 139 -9.49 10.98 7.52
CA LEU A 139 -9.91 10.27 6.32
C LEU A 139 -9.13 10.71 5.09
N ASP A 140 -8.92 12.02 4.91
CA ASP A 140 -8.23 12.58 3.75
C ASP A 140 -6.71 12.34 3.82
N GLY A 141 -6.11 12.38 5.00
CA GLY A 141 -4.67 12.13 5.18
C GLY A 141 -4.23 10.72 4.74
N LYS A 142 -5.15 9.77 4.64
CA LYS A 142 -4.87 8.40 4.18
C LYS A 142 -5.27 8.11 2.74
N LYS A 143 -6.10 8.94 2.10
CA LYS A 143 -6.40 8.82 0.66
C LYS A 143 -5.18 9.07 -0.22
N THR A 144 -4.10 9.62 0.32
CA THR A 144 -2.90 10.02 -0.43
C THR A 144 -1.90 8.91 -0.68
N SER A 145 -2.10 7.68 -0.21
CA SER A 145 -1.10 6.63 -0.40
C SER A 145 -1.37 5.63 -1.52
N ASN A 146 -2.56 5.50 -2.07
CA ASN A 146 -2.81 4.44 -3.07
C ASN A 146 -3.55 4.82 -4.35
N ASP A 147 -4.10 6.01 -4.50
CA ASP A 147 -4.67 6.48 -5.78
C ASP A 147 -4.84 7.99 -5.71
N VAL A 148 -3.83 8.72 -6.12
CA VAL A 148 -3.95 10.16 -6.18
C VAL A 148 -3.96 10.63 -7.62
N GLU A 149 -5.09 10.60 -8.24
CA GLU A 149 -5.53 11.85 -8.84
C GLU A 149 -5.74 12.83 -7.67
N LYS A 150 -4.89 13.83 -7.55
CA LYS A 150 -5.01 14.89 -6.55
C LYS A 150 -6.43 15.46 -6.57
N THR A 151 -7.27 15.02 -5.66
CA THR A 151 -8.65 15.56 -5.53
C THR A 151 -8.68 16.81 -4.65
N SER A 152 -7.62 17.08 -3.86
CA SER A 152 -7.46 18.34 -3.13
C SER A 152 -6.42 19.21 -3.85
N PHE A 153 -6.89 20.35 -4.36
CA PHE A 153 -6.04 21.36 -4.98
C PHE A 153 -5.94 22.57 -4.05
N THR A 154 -4.76 23.17 -4.01
CA THR A 154 -4.64 24.53 -3.46
C THR A 154 -5.52 25.47 -4.27
N PHE A 155 -5.96 26.60 -3.66
CA PHE A 155 -6.76 27.59 -4.37
C PHE A 155 -6.07 28.05 -5.68
N GLU A 156 -4.76 28.17 -5.68
CA GLU A 156 -3.95 28.55 -6.84
C GLU A 156 -3.99 27.46 -7.92
N GLU A 157 -3.84 26.19 -7.59
CA GLU A 157 -3.96 25.07 -8.52
C GLU A 157 -5.37 24.93 -9.09
N ALA A 158 -6.39 25.16 -8.27
CA ALA A 158 -7.79 25.17 -8.71
C ALA A 158 -8.07 26.31 -9.70
N MET A 159 -7.55 27.50 -9.44
CA MET A 159 -7.65 28.66 -10.32
C MET A 159 -6.94 28.40 -11.66
N ASN A 160 -5.72 27.88 -11.64
CA ASN A 160 -4.97 27.56 -12.85
C ASN A 160 -5.70 26.55 -13.72
N ARG A 161 -6.21 25.46 -13.13
CA ARG A 161 -7.01 24.45 -13.85
C ARG A 161 -8.32 25.00 -14.40
N ALA A 162 -9.00 25.87 -13.66
CA ALA A 162 -10.22 26.53 -14.14
C ALA A 162 -9.89 27.44 -15.35
N THR A 163 -8.81 28.17 -15.30
CA THR A 163 -8.33 29.03 -16.38
C THR A 163 -7.96 28.21 -17.62
N ASP A 164 -7.20 27.13 -17.47
CA ASP A 164 -6.84 26.23 -18.56
C ASP A 164 -8.07 25.60 -19.23
N ARG A 165 -9.05 25.18 -18.44
CA ARG A 165 -10.33 24.64 -18.96
C ARG A 165 -11.12 25.69 -19.74
N LEU A 166 -11.11 26.96 -19.30
CA LEU A 166 -11.75 28.05 -20.02
C LEU A 166 -11.06 28.36 -21.33
N ILE A 167 -9.72 28.38 -21.34
CA ILE A 167 -8.90 28.57 -22.56
C ILE A 167 -9.18 27.45 -23.56
N GLN A 168 -9.12 26.17 -23.13
CA GLN A 168 -9.41 25.02 -23.97
C GLN A 168 -10.81 25.06 -24.57
N LYS A 169 -11.83 25.45 -23.77
CA LYS A 169 -13.19 25.62 -24.26
C LYS A 169 -13.32 26.77 -25.26
N ALA A 170 -12.63 27.87 -25.04
CA ALA A 170 -12.62 28.99 -25.96
C ALA A 170 -11.97 28.62 -27.31
N GLU A 171 -10.83 27.91 -27.27
CA GLU A 171 -10.13 27.42 -28.46
C GLU A 171 -10.96 26.35 -29.22
N ALA A 172 -11.58 25.43 -28.50
CA ALA A 172 -12.46 24.42 -29.10
C ALA A 172 -13.68 25.08 -29.80
N LYS A 173 -14.24 26.11 -29.19
CA LYS A 173 -15.34 26.90 -29.77
C LYS A 173 -14.88 27.71 -31.00
N ALA A 174 -13.68 28.28 -30.95
CA ALA A 174 -13.09 28.98 -32.09
C ALA A 174 -12.83 28.01 -33.26
N ASN A 175 -12.43 26.79 -32.97
CA ASN A 175 -12.17 25.76 -33.98
C ASN A 175 -13.44 24.95 -34.38
N LYS A 176 -14.64 25.37 -33.95
CA LYS A 176 -15.91 24.66 -34.18
C LYS A 176 -15.93 23.20 -33.71
N GLN A 177 -15.13 22.86 -32.70
CA GLN A 177 -15.15 21.54 -32.09
C GLN A 177 -16.27 21.46 -31.04
N TYR A 178 -16.87 20.28 -30.93
CA TYR A 178 -17.92 20.00 -29.94
C TYR A 178 -17.34 20.06 -28.51
N THR A 179 -17.93 20.92 -27.66
CA THR A 179 -17.46 21.14 -26.27
C THR A 179 -18.36 20.54 -25.19
N GLY A 180 -19.42 19.84 -25.58
CA GLY A 180 -20.39 19.23 -24.68
C GLY A 180 -20.13 17.73 -24.43
N VAL A 181 -20.89 17.15 -23.49
CA VAL A 181 -20.90 15.70 -23.25
C VAL A 181 -21.74 15.03 -24.35
N LYS A 182 -21.13 14.09 -25.09
CA LYS A 182 -21.85 13.30 -26.09
C LYS A 182 -22.72 12.26 -25.38
N PHE A 183 -24.02 12.30 -25.63
CA PHE A 183 -24.96 11.30 -25.11
C PHE A 183 -25.10 10.07 -26.01
N ASN A 184 -24.38 10.01 -27.16
CA ASN A 184 -24.54 8.97 -28.20
C ASN A 184 -25.97 8.78 -28.68
N LEU A 185 -26.79 9.79 -28.57
CA LEU A 185 -28.15 9.83 -29.07
C LEU A 185 -28.19 10.81 -30.24
N THR A 186 -28.33 10.29 -31.43
CA THR A 186 -28.30 11.01 -32.74
C THR A 186 -29.25 12.24 -32.81
N HIS A 187 -30.19 12.34 -31.90
CA HIS A 187 -31.15 13.45 -31.82
C HIS A 187 -30.74 14.60 -30.89
N LEU A 188 -29.86 14.36 -29.93
CA LEU A 188 -29.44 15.36 -28.94
C LEU A 188 -28.05 15.94 -29.24
N ASP A 189 -27.27 15.30 -30.10
CA ASP A 189 -25.92 15.73 -30.46
C ASP A 189 -25.87 16.66 -31.70
N ARG A 190 -27.00 17.18 -32.15
CA ARG A 190 -27.12 17.99 -33.40
C ARG A 190 -27.36 19.49 -33.21
N GLU A 191 -27.33 20.03 -31.97
CA GLU A 191 -27.42 21.49 -31.72
C GLU A 191 -26.10 22.11 -31.34
#